data_4da01e9b58d771473c4430b659765a38
#
_entry.id   4da01e9b58d771473c4430b659765a38
#
_cell.length_a   1.000
_cell.length_b   1.000
_cell.length_c   1.000
_cell.angle_alpha   90.00
_cell.angle_beta   90.00
_cell.angle_gamma   90.00
#
_symmetry.space_group_name_H-M   'P 1'
#
loop_
_entity.id
_entity.type
_entity.pdbx_description
1 polymer ?
#
loop_
_entity_poly.entity_id
_entity_poly.type
_entity_poly.pdbx_seq_one_letter_code
_entity_poly.pdbx_strand_id
1 'polypeptide(L)'
;MTMPIPEVQSPSRALKPGVGLLRTPDLSVGSVEDKRAEIASYFTNTFDTYTRLFDCLAGDSGYFQKSIPLRHPLIFYLGHTATFFVNKLVLAKLLPERIDPHMESIFAVGVDEMSWDDLDEDHYDWPTVAEVLDYRAKVRATVLDLIETLPLSLPINWENPWWPIVMGVEHERIHLETSSVLIRQHDLSKVRPQPEWEPIRETGEAPENELFTVPAGTVSIGKSYDDAFYGWDNEYGEHEAQVDEFRASQYLVSNQEFLEFVEAGGYQEDRFWSEEGCAWRQFARAKHPTFWRWQNGWHLRLMTEEVEMPWDWPVEVNYHEAKAFCEWKREQTGQPIRLPTEDEWYRLCAEAGIEEVGHDPANANLHLDHGASSCPVTRFR
;
A
#
# COMPACT_ATOMS: atom_id res chain seq x y z
N MET A 1 24.19 23.35 -31.17
CA MET A 1 22.88 23.34 -31.85
C MET A 1 22.11 22.20 -31.19
N THR A 2 21.41 22.53 -30.14
CA THR A 2 20.58 21.59 -29.37
C THR A 2 19.25 21.45 -30.09
N MET A 3 18.94 20.26 -30.52
CA MET A 3 17.63 19.96 -31.12
C MET A 3 16.57 19.92 -30.01
N PRO A 4 15.38 20.50 -30.20
CA PRO A 4 14.31 20.40 -29.22
C PRO A 4 13.73 18.98 -29.21
N ILE A 5 13.56 18.44 -28.02
CA ILE A 5 12.87 17.18 -27.76
C ILE A 5 11.38 17.40 -28.09
N PRO A 6 10.71 16.53 -28.85
CA PRO A 6 9.28 16.67 -29.11
C PRO A 6 8.48 16.44 -27.82
N GLU A 7 7.65 17.41 -27.44
CA GLU A 7 6.61 17.26 -26.43
C GLU A 7 5.64 16.15 -26.87
N VAL A 8 5.71 15.01 -26.20
CA VAL A 8 4.66 14.00 -26.28
C VAL A 8 3.54 14.45 -25.37
N GLN A 9 2.50 15.03 -25.92
CA GLN A 9 1.26 15.29 -25.19
C GLN A 9 0.61 13.95 -24.83
N SER A 10 0.78 13.53 -23.57
CA SER A 10 -0.03 12.46 -22.98
C SER A 10 -1.50 12.93 -22.94
N PRO A 11 -2.46 12.15 -23.42
CA PRO A 11 -3.86 12.49 -23.24
C PRO A 11 -4.22 12.36 -21.76
N SER A 12 -4.38 13.49 -21.07
CA SER A 12 -4.94 13.51 -19.72
C SER A 12 -6.38 12.99 -19.82
N ARG A 13 -6.58 11.72 -19.50
CA ARG A 13 -7.91 11.16 -19.32
C ARG A 13 -8.43 11.73 -18.00
N ALA A 14 -9.36 12.67 -18.07
CA ALA A 14 -10.04 13.20 -16.90
C ALA A 14 -10.61 12.04 -16.08
N LEU A 15 -10.18 11.92 -14.83
CA LEU A 15 -10.70 10.93 -13.87
C LEU A 15 -12.22 11.05 -13.80
N LYS A 16 -12.91 9.92 -13.82
CA LYS A 16 -14.35 9.90 -13.56
C LYS A 16 -14.59 10.44 -12.14
N PRO A 17 -15.55 11.35 -11.92
CA PRO A 17 -15.87 11.81 -10.58
C PRO A 17 -16.22 10.62 -9.66
N GLY A 18 -15.49 10.46 -8.55
CA GLY A 18 -15.78 9.46 -7.52
C GLY A 18 -14.76 8.34 -7.35
N VAL A 19 -13.72 8.25 -8.17
CA VAL A 19 -12.63 7.27 -8.04
C VAL A 19 -11.35 8.02 -7.76
N GLY A 20 -10.77 7.79 -6.60
CA GLY A 20 -9.53 8.40 -6.14
C GLY A 20 -9.58 8.72 -4.65
N LEU A 21 -8.44 8.58 -3.98
CA LEU A 21 -8.30 8.96 -2.58
C LEU A 21 -7.88 10.42 -2.49
N LEU A 22 -8.51 11.16 -1.58
CA LEU A 22 -8.09 12.52 -1.25
C LEU A 22 -6.68 12.50 -0.64
N ARG A 23 -5.93 13.57 -0.82
CA ARG A 23 -4.63 13.77 -0.18
C ARG A 23 -4.79 13.95 1.32
N THR A 24 -3.75 13.56 2.07
CA THR A 24 -3.68 13.80 3.52
C THR A 24 -3.77 15.30 3.79
N PRO A 25 -4.67 15.77 4.67
CA PRO A 25 -4.81 17.19 4.99
C PRO A 25 -3.58 17.75 5.68
N ASP A 26 -3.22 18.99 5.36
CA ASP A 26 -2.33 19.80 6.19
C ASP A 26 -3.07 20.15 7.50
N LEU A 27 -2.58 19.66 8.63
CA LEU A 27 -3.22 19.79 9.95
C LEU A 27 -2.88 21.09 10.67
N SER A 28 -2.04 21.95 10.07
CA SER A 28 -1.47 23.15 10.71
C SER A 28 -2.16 24.45 10.31
N VAL A 29 -2.72 24.53 9.10
CA VAL A 29 -3.19 25.80 8.50
C VAL A 29 -4.66 25.74 8.04
N GLY A 30 -5.22 26.91 7.79
CA GLY A 30 -6.59 27.08 7.28
C GLY A 30 -7.55 27.68 8.32
N SER A 31 -8.81 27.91 7.91
CA SER A 31 -9.88 28.24 8.86
C SER A 31 -10.40 26.98 9.56
N VAL A 32 -10.95 27.13 10.74
CA VAL A 32 -11.57 26.03 11.51
C VAL A 32 -12.72 25.39 10.72
N GLU A 33 -13.52 26.20 10.04
CA GLU A 33 -14.66 25.74 9.25
C GLU A 33 -14.20 24.94 8.03
N ASP A 34 -13.22 25.43 7.29
CA ASP A 34 -12.68 24.76 6.11
C ASP A 34 -11.97 23.46 6.51
N LYS A 35 -11.20 23.47 7.61
CA LYS A 35 -10.51 22.28 8.11
C LYS A 35 -11.48 21.18 8.55
N ARG A 36 -12.57 21.55 9.22
CA ARG A 36 -13.64 20.62 9.57
C ARG A 36 -14.25 19.97 8.33
N ALA A 37 -14.57 20.76 7.32
CA ALA A 37 -15.12 20.25 6.05
C ALA A 37 -14.13 19.37 5.30
N GLU A 38 -12.84 19.75 5.32
CA GLU A 38 -11.75 18.97 4.71
C GLU A 38 -11.62 17.60 5.37
N ILE A 39 -11.57 17.54 6.72
CA ILE A 39 -11.47 16.27 7.45
C ILE A 39 -12.74 15.42 7.29
N ALA A 40 -13.93 16.03 7.26
CA ALA A 40 -15.17 15.31 6.97
C ALA A 40 -15.14 14.64 5.59
N SER A 41 -14.63 15.37 4.59
CA SER A 41 -14.49 14.85 3.22
C SER A 41 -13.41 13.75 3.15
N TYR A 42 -12.29 13.94 3.84
CA TYR A 42 -11.19 12.99 3.92
C TYR A 42 -11.63 11.67 4.58
N PHE A 43 -12.32 11.75 5.71
CA PHE A 43 -12.92 10.60 6.39
C PHE A 43 -13.92 9.88 5.49
N THR A 44 -14.90 10.60 4.93
CA THR A 44 -15.97 10.02 4.11
C THR A 44 -15.39 9.34 2.86
N ASN A 45 -14.46 9.99 2.18
CA ASN A 45 -13.81 9.43 0.99
C ASN A 45 -13.08 8.13 1.33
N THR A 46 -12.26 8.10 2.39
CA THR A 46 -11.51 6.91 2.80
C THR A 46 -12.43 5.79 3.26
N PHE A 47 -13.35 6.06 4.17
CA PHE A 47 -14.26 5.07 4.76
C PHE A 47 -15.16 4.43 3.71
N ASP A 48 -15.74 5.23 2.82
CA ASP A 48 -16.62 4.73 1.77
C ASP A 48 -15.84 3.97 0.69
N THR A 49 -14.62 4.42 0.34
CA THR A 49 -13.75 3.71 -0.61
C THR A 49 -13.31 2.35 -0.06
N TYR A 50 -12.93 2.29 1.22
CA TYR A 50 -12.60 1.02 1.86
C TYR A 50 -13.80 0.06 1.89
N THR A 51 -14.98 0.54 2.23
CA THR A 51 -16.19 -0.29 2.22
C THR A 51 -16.49 -0.84 0.83
N ARG A 52 -16.34 -0.03 -0.23
CA ARG A 52 -16.55 -0.45 -1.63
C ARG A 52 -15.48 -1.40 -2.16
N LEU A 53 -14.29 -1.45 -1.56
CA LEU A 53 -13.27 -2.43 -1.93
C LEU A 53 -13.80 -3.87 -1.83
N PHE A 54 -14.63 -4.14 -0.82
CA PHE A 54 -15.21 -5.47 -0.60
C PHE A 54 -16.31 -5.85 -1.60
N ASP A 55 -16.78 -4.93 -2.41
CA ASP A 55 -17.66 -5.24 -3.55
C ASP A 55 -16.93 -6.05 -4.63
N CYS A 56 -15.59 -6.09 -4.59
CA CYS A 56 -14.78 -6.98 -5.40
C CYS A 56 -14.91 -8.46 -5.01
N LEU A 57 -15.55 -8.80 -3.89
CA LEU A 57 -15.78 -10.19 -3.49
C LEU A 57 -17.05 -10.75 -4.17
N ALA A 58 -16.94 -11.97 -4.69
CA ALA A 58 -18.03 -12.68 -5.35
C ALA A 58 -18.76 -13.61 -4.38
N GLY A 59 -19.64 -13.01 -3.56
CA GLY A 59 -20.45 -13.75 -2.58
C GLY A 59 -19.73 -14.00 -1.25
N ASP A 60 -20.47 -14.61 -0.31
CA ASP A 60 -20.07 -14.75 1.09
C ASP A 60 -18.78 -15.55 1.29
N SER A 61 -18.51 -16.53 0.46
CA SER A 61 -17.28 -17.33 0.57
C SER A 61 -15.99 -16.49 0.44
N GLY A 62 -16.03 -15.37 -0.27
CA GLY A 62 -14.91 -14.43 -0.35
C GLY A 62 -14.63 -13.72 0.96
N TYR A 63 -15.64 -13.52 1.81
CA TYR A 63 -15.49 -12.88 3.11
C TYR A 63 -14.97 -13.83 4.18
N PHE A 64 -15.44 -15.08 4.21
CA PHE A 64 -15.21 -16.00 5.33
C PHE A 64 -14.05 -16.99 5.10
N GLN A 65 -13.63 -17.22 3.86
CA GLN A 65 -12.46 -18.05 3.60
C GLN A 65 -11.18 -17.20 3.67
N LYS A 66 -10.15 -17.76 4.30
CA LYS A 66 -8.83 -17.13 4.30
C LYS A 66 -8.23 -17.12 2.90
N SER A 67 -7.71 -15.98 2.49
CA SER A 67 -6.93 -15.86 1.25
C SER A 67 -5.60 -16.60 1.36
N ILE A 68 -5.00 -16.52 2.54
CA ILE A 68 -3.76 -17.21 2.92
C ILE A 68 -3.84 -17.69 4.38
N PRO A 69 -3.17 -18.79 4.73
CA PRO A 69 -3.27 -19.39 6.08
C PRO A 69 -2.84 -18.46 7.22
N LEU A 70 -1.91 -17.51 6.95
CA LEU A 70 -1.30 -16.64 7.96
C LEU A 70 -2.06 -15.31 8.14
N ARG A 71 -3.30 -15.21 7.68
CA ARG A 71 -4.13 -14.00 7.83
C ARG A 71 -5.55 -14.39 8.21
N HIS A 72 -6.25 -13.47 8.87
CA HIS A 72 -7.68 -13.60 9.10
C HIS A 72 -8.47 -13.57 7.78
N PRO A 73 -9.71 -14.10 7.77
CA PRO A 73 -10.60 -13.93 6.63
C PRO A 73 -10.98 -12.45 6.44
N LEU A 74 -11.38 -12.06 5.24
CA LEU A 74 -11.64 -10.66 4.88
C LEU A 74 -12.76 -10.00 5.69
N ILE A 75 -13.71 -10.79 6.23
CA ILE A 75 -14.76 -10.29 7.13
C ILE A 75 -14.15 -9.60 8.37
N PHE A 76 -13.03 -10.14 8.89
CA PHE A 76 -12.30 -9.52 10.00
C PHE A 76 -11.86 -8.10 9.64
N TYR A 77 -11.19 -7.92 8.51
CA TYR A 77 -10.66 -6.61 8.11
C TYR A 77 -11.75 -5.60 7.82
N LEU A 78 -12.89 -6.05 7.27
CA LEU A 78 -14.06 -5.20 7.07
C LEU A 78 -14.59 -4.61 8.40
N GLY A 79 -14.64 -5.40 9.46
CA GLY A 79 -15.07 -4.93 10.79
C GLY A 79 -13.99 -4.19 11.55
N HIS A 80 -12.73 -4.63 11.41
CA HIS A 80 -11.58 -4.17 12.20
C HIS A 80 -11.33 -2.66 12.08
N THR A 81 -11.35 -2.10 10.88
CA THR A 81 -11.07 -0.67 10.69
C THR A 81 -12.11 0.21 11.37
N ALA A 82 -13.38 -0.17 11.35
CA ALA A 82 -14.42 0.52 12.09
C ALA A 82 -14.24 0.39 13.61
N THR A 83 -13.88 -0.80 14.09
CA THR A 83 -13.59 -1.06 15.49
C THR A 83 -12.40 -0.23 16.00
N PHE A 84 -11.38 -0.04 15.17
CA PHE A 84 -10.24 0.81 15.50
C PHE A 84 -10.67 2.24 15.84
N PHE A 85 -11.55 2.87 15.02
CA PHE A 85 -12.09 4.19 15.35
C PHE A 85 -12.72 4.19 16.74
N VAL A 86 -13.62 3.26 17.02
CA VAL A 86 -14.32 3.21 18.30
C VAL A 86 -13.36 3.05 19.46
N ASN A 87 -12.40 2.13 19.35
CA ASN A 87 -11.40 1.90 20.40
C ASN A 87 -10.56 3.15 20.68
N LYS A 88 -10.08 3.86 19.65
CA LYS A 88 -9.29 5.08 19.84
C LYS A 88 -10.14 6.23 20.40
N LEU A 89 -11.37 6.38 19.96
CA LEU A 89 -12.29 7.42 20.44
C LEU A 89 -12.73 7.19 21.89
N VAL A 90 -12.98 5.95 22.30
CA VAL A 90 -13.27 5.59 23.70
C VAL A 90 -12.05 5.83 24.58
N LEU A 91 -10.85 5.40 24.14
CA LEU A 91 -9.60 5.63 24.86
C LEU A 91 -9.32 7.13 25.05
N ALA A 92 -9.58 7.94 24.04
CA ALA A 92 -9.46 9.40 24.10
C ALA A 92 -10.62 10.09 24.87
N LYS A 93 -11.60 9.33 25.39
CA LYS A 93 -12.79 9.82 26.09
C LYS A 93 -13.67 10.75 25.25
N LEU A 94 -13.64 10.60 23.94
CA LEU A 94 -14.50 11.29 23.00
C LEU A 94 -15.85 10.56 22.81
N LEU A 95 -15.87 9.27 23.07
CA LEU A 95 -17.09 8.48 23.18
C LEU A 95 -17.24 8.00 24.63
N PRO A 96 -18.42 8.18 25.25
CA PRO A 96 -18.67 7.74 26.62
C PRO A 96 -18.81 6.22 26.73
N GLU A 97 -19.31 5.58 25.68
CA GLU A 97 -19.62 4.15 25.64
C GLU A 97 -19.25 3.56 24.27
N ARG A 98 -19.09 2.24 24.24
CA ARG A 98 -18.89 1.47 23.02
C ARG A 98 -20.18 1.43 22.19
N ILE A 99 -20.06 1.35 20.87
CA ILE A 99 -21.20 1.27 19.94
C ILE A 99 -21.79 -0.15 19.94
N ASP A 100 -20.93 -1.16 19.87
CA ASP A 100 -21.28 -2.57 19.94
C ASP A 100 -20.12 -3.36 20.57
N PRO A 101 -20.20 -3.64 21.89
CA PRO A 101 -19.11 -4.32 22.58
C PRO A 101 -18.77 -5.71 22.04
N HIS A 102 -19.74 -6.42 21.43
CA HIS A 102 -19.51 -7.73 20.85
C HIS A 102 -18.67 -7.62 19.56
N MET A 103 -19.10 -6.76 18.62
CA MET A 103 -18.34 -6.47 17.40
C MET A 103 -16.93 -5.98 17.71
N GLU A 104 -16.82 -5.06 18.66
CA GLU A 104 -15.53 -4.46 19.03
C GLU A 104 -14.59 -5.45 19.73
N SER A 105 -15.11 -6.48 20.37
CA SER A 105 -14.30 -7.57 20.92
C SER A 105 -13.77 -8.49 19.82
N ILE A 106 -14.63 -8.92 18.89
CA ILE A 106 -14.23 -9.85 17.82
C ILE A 106 -13.22 -9.20 16.85
N PHE A 107 -13.46 -7.94 16.47
CA PHE A 107 -12.63 -7.25 15.48
C PHE A 107 -11.42 -6.49 16.05
N ALA A 108 -11.17 -6.57 17.36
CA ALA A 108 -9.97 -6.01 18.00
C ALA A 108 -8.82 -7.02 18.14
N VAL A 109 -9.10 -8.31 17.95
CA VAL A 109 -8.13 -9.39 18.26
C VAL A 109 -6.99 -9.41 17.24
N GLY A 110 -5.76 -9.58 17.75
CA GLY A 110 -4.67 -10.20 17.02
C GLY A 110 -4.00 -9.39 15.92
N VAL A 111 -4.07 -8.04 15.91
CA VAL A 111 -3.37 -7.25 14.87
C VAL A 111 -2.00 -6.78 15.34
N ASP A 112 -1.88 -6.33 16.57
CA ASP A 112 -0.61 -5.83 17.14
C ASP A 112 0.17 -6.89 17.92
N GLU A 113 -0.53 -7.89 18.46
CA GLU A 113 0.05 -9.00 19.23
C GLU A 113 -0.60 -10.33 18.83
N MET A 114 -0.31 -10.81 17.62
CA MET A 114 -0.83 -12.10 17.16
C MET A 114 -0.15 -13.26 17.92
N SER A 115 -0.93 -14.01 18.69
CA SER A 115 -0.55 -15.36 19.07
C SER A 115 -0.94 -16.36 17.97
N TRP A 116 -0.30 -17.55 17.96
CA TRP A 116 -0.66 -18.60 17.00
C TRP A 116 -2.11 -19.08 17.16
N ASP A 117 -2.68 -18.92 18.36
CA ASP A 117 -4.08 -19.27 18.66
C ASP A 117 -5.08 -18.30 18.05
N ASP A 118 -4.68 -17.04 17.75
CA ASP A 118 -5.56 -16.03 17.17
C ASP A 118 -5.93 -16.32 15.70
N LEU A 119 -5.23 -17.23 15.04
CA LEU A 119 -5.53 -17.67 13.68
C LEU A 119 -6.38 -18.95 13.61
N ASP A 120 -6.76 -19.52 14.77
CA ASP A 120 -7.61 -20.70 14.82
C ASP A 120 -9.07 -20.32 14.53
N GLU A 121 -9.59 -20.86 13.43
CA GLU A 121 -10.95 -20.58 12.94
C GLU A 121 -12.05 -21.09 13.89
N ASP A 122 -11.75 -22.11 14.68
CA ASP A 122 -12.72 -22.72 15.62
C ASP A 122 -13.06 -21.78 16.80
N HIS A 123 -12.31 -20.70 16.96
CA HIS A 123 -12.50 -19.73 18.06
C HIS A 123 -13.40 -18.54 17.68
N TYR A 124 -13.77 -18.35 16.41
CA TYR A 124 -14.49 -17.18 15.95
C TYR A 124 -15.86 -17.53 15.34
N ASP A 125 -16.91 -17.04 15.96
CA ASP A 125 -18.27 -16.98 15.39
C ASP A 125 -18.43 -15.62 14.69
N TRP A 126 -17.95 -15.55 13.43
CA TRP A 126 -17.98 -14.31 12.67
C TRP A 126 -19.42 -13.84 12.42
N PRO A 127 -19.71 -12.55 12.69
CA PRO A 127 -20.99 -11.95 12.28
C PRO A 127 -21.19 -12.04 10.76
N THR A 128 -22.44 -11.98 10.33
CA THR A 128 -22.77 -11.91 8.91
C THR A 128 -22.26 -10.63 8.28
N VAL A 129 -22.04 -10.62 6.97
CA VAL A 129 -21.60 -9.42 6.22
C VAL A 129 -22.58 -8.26 6.46
N ALA A 130 -23.90 -8.53 6.50
CA ALA A 130 -24.91 -7.52 6.74
C ALA A 130 -24.80 -6.88 8.14
N GLU A 131 -24.54 -7.66 9.18
CA GLU A 131 -24.34 -7.15 10.54
C GLU A 131 -23.08 -6.30 10.63
N VAL A 132 -21.99 -6.69 9.97
CA VAL A 132 -20.75 -5.90 9.94
C VAL A 132 -20.95 -4.59 9.18
N LEU A 133 -21.67 -4.60 8.06
CA LEU A 133 -21.98 -3.38 7.31
C LEU A 133 -22.90 -2.43 8.11
N ASP A 134 -23.88 -2.95 8.87
CA ASP A 134 -24.72 -2.15 9.77
C ASP A 134 -23.88 -1.54 10.91
N TYR A 135 -22.97 -2.31 11.49
CA TYR A 135 -22.02 -1.81 12.48
C TYR A 135 -21.14 -0.68 11.89
N ARG A 136 -20.57 -0.87 10.70
CA ARG A 136 -19.78 0.16 10.01
C ARG A 136 -20.60 1.42 9.77
N ALA A 137 -21.87 1.29 9.37
CA ALA A 137 -22.75 2.44 9.17
C ALA A 137 -22.99 3.24 10.47
N LYS A 138 -23.14 2.57 11.60
CA LYS A 138 -23.24 3.20 12.92
C LYS A 138 -21.95 3.93 13.30
N VAL A 139 -20.80 3.30 13.11
CA VAL A 139 -19.49 3.94 13.37
C VAL A 139 -19.30 5.17 12.48
N ARG A 140 -19.62 5.06 11.18
CA ARG A 140 -19.55 6.19 10.24
C ARG A 140 -20.40 7.38 10.70
N ALA A 141 -21.63 7.12 11.09
CA ALA A 141 -22.52 8.17 11.58
C ALA A 141 -21.99 8.83 12.87
N THR A 142 -21.47 8.03 13.79
CA THR A 142 -20.88 8.51 15.05
C THR A 142 -19.64 9.38 14.81
N VAL A 143 -18.75 8.96 13.92
CA VAL A 143 -17.53 9.76 13.58
C VAL A 143 -17.93 11.07 12.91
N LEU A 144 -18.89 11.08 12.00
CA LEU A 144 -19.39 12.32 11.38
C LEU A 144 -20.04 13.26 12.39
N ASP A 145 -20.81 12.75 13.33
CA ASP A 145 -21.38 13.57 14.41
C ASP A 145 -20.28 14.19 15.29
N LEU A 146 -19.24 13.44 15.60
CA LEU A 146 -18.07 13.98 16.32
C LEU A 146 -17.35 15.05 15.49
N ILE A 147 -17.13 14.83 14.21
CA ILE A 147 -16.52 15.83 13.32
C ILE A 147 -17.36 17.11 13.29
N GLU A 148 -18.68 17.03 13.29
CA GLU A 148 -19.57 18.18 13.30
C GLU A 148 -19.54 18.93 14.63
N THR A 149 -19.54 18.20 15.75
CA THR A 149 -19.80 18.78 17.08
C THR A 149 -18.58 19.06 17.92
N LEU A 150 -17.45 18.33 17.68
CA LEU A 150 -16.24 18.48 18.49
C LEU A 150 -15.60 19.85 18.28
N PRO A 151 -15.26 20.60 19.35
CA PRO A 151 -14.50 21.84 19.22
C PRO A 151 -13.18 21.61 18.47
N LEU A 152 -12.89 22.45 17.49
CA LEU A 152 -11.68 22.38 16.69
C LEU A 152 -10.79 23.59 16.94
N SER A 153 -9.52 23.33 17.14
CA SER A 153 -8.45 24.33 17.15
C SER A 153 -7.28 23.83 16.29
N LEU A 154 -6.56 24.74 15.67
CA LEU A 154 -5.36 24.46 14.89
C LEU A 154 -4.11 24.90 15.64
N PRO A 155 -2.98 24.22 15.48
CA PRO A 155 -2.79 23.00 14.70
C PRO A 155 -3.42 21.77 15.37
N ILE A 156 -3.76 20.75 14.56
CA ILE A 156 -4.12 19.42 15.07
C ILE A 156 -2.80 18.64 15.24
N ASN A 157 -2.47 18.33 16.48
CA ASN A 157 -1.28 17.56 16.86
C ASN A 157 -1.65 16.46 17.86
N TRP A 158 -0.66 15.75 18.40
CA TRP A 158 -0.83 14.63 19.34
C TRP A 158 -1.73 14.92 20.55
N GLU A 159 -1.77 16.14 21.03
CA GLU A 159 -2.56 16.56 22.20
C GLU A 159 -3.97 17.00 21.82
N ASN A 160 -4.22 17.19 20.52
CA ASN A 160 -5.48 17.68 20.02
C ASN A 160 -6.52 16.53 20.00
N PRO A 161 -7.76 16.74 20.49
CA PRO A 161 -8.80 15.71 20.48
C PRO A 161 -9.20 15.21 19.08
N TRP A 162 -8.80 15.90 18.02
CA TRP A 162 -9.01 15.47 16.62
C TRP A 162 -8.01 14.42 16.15
N TRP A 163 -6.85 14.29 16.84
CA TRP A 163 -5.80 13.35 16.45
C TRP A 163 -6.30 11.90 16.30
N PRO A 164 -7.10 11.32 17.24
CA PRO A 164 -7.65 9.97 17.08
C PRO A 164 -8.56 9.80 15.87
N ILE A 165 -9.25 10.86 15.43
CA ILE A 165 -10.09 10.81 14.21
C ILE A 165 -9.20 10.67 12.98
N VAL A 166 -8.17 11.52 12.86
CA VAL A 166 -7.21 11.45 11.74
C VAL A 166 -6.47 10.10 11.76
N MET A 167 -6.01 9.65 12.94
CA MET A 167 -5.39 8.34 13.12
C MET A 167 -6.28 7.20 12.60
N GLY A 168 -7.57 7.25 12.84
CA GLY A 168 -8.52 6.26 12.33
C GLY A 168 -8.57 6.26 10.79
N VAL A 169 -8.54 7.44 10.16
CA VAL A 169 -8.54 7.55 8.69
C VAL A 169 -7.25 6.99 8.10
N GLU A 170 -6.10 7.32 8.67
CA GLU A 170 -4.81 6.82 8.21
C GLU A 170 -4.69 5.29 8.41
N HIS A 171 -5.21 4.76 9.52
CA HIS A 171 -5.27 3.32 9.76
C HIS A 171 -6.13 2.61 8.71
N GLU A 172 -7.28 3.18 8.35
CA GLU A 172 -8.14 2.59 7.31
C GLU A 172 -7.48 2.60 5.94
N ARG A 173 -6.63 3.58 5.64
CA ARG A 173 -5.83 3.65 4.40
C ARG A 173 -4.78 2.54 4.33
N ILE A 174 -4.11 2.22 5.44
CA ILE A 174 -3.20 1.05 5.51
C ILE A 174 -3.99 -0.23 5.20
N HIS A 175 -5.18 -0.36 5.76
CA HIS A 175 -6.02 -1.54 5.52
C HIS A 175 -6.63 -1.58 4.11
N LEU A 176 -6.83 -0.43 3.46
CA LEU A 176 -7.21 -0.39 2.04
C LEU A 176 -6.15 -1.09 1.17
N GLU A 177 -4.89 -0.79 1.41
CA GLU A 177 -3.76 -1.42 0.74
C GLU A 177 -3.68 -2.92 1.07
N THR A 178 -3.56 -3.28 2.34
CA THR A 178 -3.37 -4.66 2.76
C THR A 178 -4.55 -5.57 2.42
N SER A 179 -5.79 -5.07 2.51
CA SER A 179 -6.97 -5.84 2.12
C SER A 179 -7.06 -6.03 0.60
N SER A 180 -6.61 -5.07 -0.21
CA SER A 180 -6.55 -5.24 -1.66
C SER A 180 -5.60 -6.38 -2.06
N VAL A 181 -4.45 -6.51 -1.36
CA VAL A 181 -3.51 -7.63 -1.55
C VAL A 181 -4.15 -8.96 -1.15
N LEU A 182 -4.91 -9.01 -0.05
CA LEU A 182 -5.62 -10.22 0.36
C LEU A 182 -6.71 -10.62 -0.65
N ILE A 183 -7.46 -9.67 -1.19
CA ILE A 183 -8.43 -9.91 -2.27
C ILE A 183 -7.71 -10.48 -3.50
N ARG A 184 -6.55 -9.94 -3.86
CA ARG A 184 -5.71 -10.43 -4.96
C ARG A 184 -5.24 -11.87 -4.76
N GLN A 185 -5.06 -12.30 -3.52
CA GLN A 185 -4.60 -13.66 -3.16
C GLN A 185 -5.73 -14.70 -3.15
N HIS A 186 -6.98 -14.29 -3.25
CA HIS A 186 -8.10 -15.23 -3.44
C HIS A 186 -8.09 -15.89 -4.82
N ASP A 187 -8.75 -17.04 -4.92
CA ASP A 187 -9.07 -17.63 -6.20
C ASP A 187 -9.92 -16.68 -7.05
N LEU A 188 -9.71 -16.68 -8.37
CA LEU A 188 -10.48 -15.83 -9.29
C LEU A 188 -11.99 -16.02 -9.19
N SER A 189 -12.46 -17.23 -8.87
CA SER A 189 -13.88 -17.52 -8.70
C SER A 189 -14.54 -16.78 -7.53
N LYS A 190 -13.75 -16.23 -6.61
CA LYS A 190 -14.22 -15.53 -5.41
C LYS A 190 -14.14 -14.00 -5.52
N VAL A 191 -13.65 -13.52 -6.64
CA VAL A 191 -13.53 -12.09 -6.89
C VAL A 191 -14.21 -11.71 -8.19
N ARG A 192 -14.57 -10.45 -8.33
CA ARG A 192 -15.21 -9.90 -9.52
C ARG A 192 -14.70 -8.50 -9.78
N PRO A 193 -14.49 -8.10 -11.04
CA PRO A 193 -14.11 -6.75 -11.40
C PRO A 193 -15.18 -5.74 -10.97
N GLN A 194 -14.73 -4.57 -10.52
CA GLN A 194 -15.56 -3.41 -10.24
C GLN A 194 -15.00 -2.21 -10.99
N PRO A 195 -15.85 -1.34 -11.56
CA PRO A 195 -15.39 -0.20 -12.37
C PRO A 195 -14.49 0.79 -11.63
N GLU A 196 -14.63 0.88 -10.30
CA GLU A 196 -13.82 1.76 -9.45
C GLU A 196 -12.38 1.25 -9.28
N TRP A 197 -12.15 -0.03 -9.51
CA TRP A 197 -10.87 -0.72 -9.34
C TRP A 197 -10.29 -1.17 -10.69
N GLU A 198 -10.55 -0.40 -11.75
CA GLU A 198 -10.03 -0.71 -13.08
C GLU A 198 -8.48 -0.61 -13.07
N PRO A 199 -7.76 -1.67 -13.48
CA PRO A 199 -6.32 -1.61 -13.58
C PRO A 199 -5.87 -0.77 -14.78
N ILE A 200 -4.62 -0.34 -14.75
CA ILE A 200 -3.96 0.26 -15.91
C ILE A 200 -3.86 -0.79 -17.02
N ARG A 201 -4.04 -0.37 -18.25
CA ARG A 201 -3.99 -1.25 -19.44
C ARG A 201 -2.80 -0.94 -20.34
N GLU A 202 -2.09 0.13 -20.05
CA GLU A 202 -0.91 0.53 -20.80
C GLU A 202 0.23 -0.46 -20.53
N THR A 203 0.83 -0.97 -21.61
CA THR A 203 2.01 -1.84 -21.57
C THR A 203 2.79 -1.69 -22.89
N GLY A 204 4.08 -1.99 -22.87
CA GLY A 204 4.98 -1.88 -24.01
C GLY A 204 6.22 -2.77 -23.87
N GLU A 205 7.27 -2.39 -24.57
CA GLU A 205 8.57 -3.04 -24.42
C GLU A 205 9.26 -2.56 -23.14
N ALA A 206 9.84 -3.48 -22.38
CA ALA A 206 10.63 -3.14 -21.22
C ALA A 206 11.89 -2.36 -21.63
N PRO A 207 12.21 -1.26 -20.96
CA PRO A 207 13.42 -0.51 -21.25
C PRO A 207 14.68 -1.26 -20.81
N GLU A 208 15.82 -0.93 -21.43
CA GLU A 208 17.11 -1.26 -20.83
C GLU A 208 17.26 -0.46 -19.51
N ASN A 209 17.68 -1.15 -18.45
CA ASN A 209 17.78 -0.55 -17.12
C ASN A 209 19.24 -0.21 -16.81
N GLU A 210 19.66 0.96 -17.23
CA GLU A 210 21.02 1.45 -17.00
C GLU A 210 21.19 1.95 -15.55
N LEU A 211 22.45 1.89 -15.08
CA LEU A 211 22.84 2.47 -13.80
C LEU A 211 23.35 3.89 -14.00
N PHE A 212 22.78 4.83 -13.26
CA PHE A 212 23.29 6.21 -13.19
C PHE A 212 23.96 6.49 -11.86
N THR A 213 24.83 7.49 -11.83
CA THR A 213 25.56 7.89 -10.63
C THR A 213 24.72 8.84 -9.77
N VAL A 214 24.57 8.51 -8.51
CA VAL A 214 24.02 9.37 -7.46
C VAL A 214 25.20 9.93 -6.68
N PRO A 215 25.43 11.26 -6.69
CA PRO A 215 26.58 11.84 -6.03
C PRO A 215 26.48 11.76 -4.51
N ALA A 216 27.63 11.67 -3.85
CA ALA A 216 27.70 11.71 -2.39
C ALA A 216 26.98 12.95 -1.82
N GLY A 217 26.40 12.80 -0.64
CA GLY A 217 25.71 13.91 0.04
C GLY A 217 25.17 13.52 1.40
N THR A 218 24.67 14.53 2.10
CA THR A 218 23.99 14.34 3.39
C THR A 218 22.48 14.21 3.13
N VAL A 219 21.83 13.32 3.86
CA VAL A 219 20.37 13.22 3.93
C VAL A 219 19.91 13.39 5.37
N SER A 220 18.76 14.01 5.55
CA SER A 220 18.02 14.07 6.81
C SER A 220 16.75 13.24 6.64
N ILE A 221 16.56 12.27 7.52
CA ILE A 221 15.44 11.35 7.51
C ILE A 221 14.69 11.48 8.82
N GLY A 222 13.39 11.30 8.76
CA GLY A 222 12.50 11.40 9.91
C GLY A 222 11.48 12.51 9.76
N LYS A 223 10.68 12.68 10.79
CA LYS A 223 9.57 13.61 10.82
C LYS A 223 9.64 14.48 12.08
N SER A 224 9.54 15.79 11.91
CA SER A 224 9.48 16.71 13.04
C SER A 224 8.16 16.59 13.80
N TYR A 225 8.18 16.81 15.11
CA TYR A 225 6.96 16.80 15.94
C TYR A 225 5.98 17.96 15.63
N ASP A 226 6.42 18.98 14.91
CA ASP A 226 5.62 20.09 14.44
C ASP A 226 5.29 20.01 12.93
N ASP A 227 5.51 18.84 12.34
CA ASP A 227 5.14 18.57 10.94
C ASP A 227 3.66 18.86 10.69
N ALA A 228 3.37 19.40 9.52
CA ALA A 228 2.02 19.79 9.12
C ALA A 228 1.09 18.61 8.84
N PHE A 229 1.63 17.42 8.56
CA PHE A 229 0.88 16.24 8.21
C PHE A 229 0.88 15.20 9.33
N TYR A 230 -0.13 14.34 9.34
CA TYR A 230 -0.17 13.19 10.24
C TYR A 230 1.06 12.29 10.05
N GLY A 231 1.55 11.71 11.15
CA GLY A 231 2.57 10.68 11.16
C GLY A 231 2.32 9.66 12.27
N TRP A 232 2.77 8.45 12.05
CA TRP A 232 2.79 7.41 13.08
C TRP A 232 3.94 7.65 14.05
N ASP A 233 3.84 7.12 15.25
CA ASP A 233 4.84 7.33 16.32
C ASP A 233 6.26 6.91 15.92
N ASN A 234 6.40 5.89 15.06
CA ASN A 234 7.68 5.41 14.55
C ASN A 234 8.25 6.24 13.37
N GLU A 235 7.52 7.22 12.85
CA GLU A 235 8.02 8.12 11.79
C GLU A 235 8.75 9.35 12.37
N TYR A 236 8.51 9.66 13.65
CA TYR A 236 9.08 10.86 14.29
C TYR A 236 10.49 10.63 14.78
N GLY A 237 11.27 11.69 14.69
CA GLY A 237 12.66 11.75 15.03
C GLY A 237 13.48 12.39 13.92
N GLU A 238 14.78 12.54 14.16
CA GLU A 238 15.72 13.11 13.19
C GLU A 238 16.92 12.18 13.06
N HIS A 239 17.27 11.84 11.83
CA HIS A 239 18.45 11.05 11.49
C HIS A 239 19.20 11.75 10.35
N GLU A 240 20.46 12.12 10.59
CA GLU A 240 21.35 12.60 9.54
C GLU A 240 22.34 11.50 9.16
N ALA A 241 22.47 11.22 7.86
CA ALA A 241 23.42 10.29 7.33
C ALA A 241 24.26 10.90 6.22
N GLN A 242 25.57 10.54 6.20
CA GLN A 242 26.45 10.81 5.09
C GLN A 242 26.38 9.60 4.14
N VAL A 243 25.98 9.84 2.91
CA VAL A 243 25.87 8.83 1.87
C VAL A 243 26.99 9.03 0.86
N ASP A 244 27.81 7.99 0.66
CA ASP A 244 28.84 7.99 -0.35
C ASP A 244 28.23 7.96 -1.76
N GLU A 245 29.02 8.33 -2.79
CA GLU A 245 28.62 8.17 -4.18
C GLU A 245 28.30 6.70 -4.47
N PHE A 246 27.14 6.46 -5.11
CA PHE A 246 26.72 5.12 -5.53
C PHE A 246 26.05 5.16 -6.90
N ARG A 247 25.76 3.99 -7.45
CA ARG A 247 25.02 3.86 -8.70
C ARG A 247 23.68 3.18 -8.45
N ALA A 248 22.62 3.75 -9.00
CA ALA A 248 21.27 3.20 -8.91
C ALA A 248 20.72 2.87 -10.30
N SER A 249 19.84 1.90 -10.40
CA SER A 249 19.09 1.64 -11.62
C SER A 249 18.14 2.80 -11.92
N GLN A 250 18.00 3.13 -13.20
CA GLN A 250 17.14 4.22 -13.66
C GLN A 250 15.66 3.91 -13.43
N TYR A 251 15.28 2.64 -13.52
CA TYR A 251 13.92 2.16 -13.37
C TYR A 251 13.83 1.12 -12.26
N LEU A 252 12.61 0.87 -11.77
CA LEU A 252 12.32 -0.35 -11.03
C LEU A 252 12.62 -1.57 -11.91
N VAL A 253 13.06 -2.68 -11.32
CA VAL A 253 13.27 -3.93 -12.05
C VAL A 253 11.97 -4.39 -12.69
N SER A 254 11.95 -4.48 -14.02
CA SER A 254 10.76 -4.88 -14.76
C SER A 254 10.51 -6.39 -14.70
N ASN A 255 9.28 -6.81 -15.04
CA ASN A 255 8.97 -8.24 -15.19
C ASN A 255 9.89 -8.91 -16.23
N GLN A 256 10.24 -8.21 -17.33
CA GLN A 256 11.16 -8.73 -18.34
C GLN A 256 12.57 -8.94 -17.79
N GLU A 257 13.08 -7.98 -17.04
CA GLU A 257 14.42 -8.09 -16.44
C GLU A 257 14.46 -9.22 -15.39
N PHE A 258 13.41 -9.38 -14.60
CA PHE A 258 13.33 -10.44 -13.60
C PHE A 258 13.13 -11.84 -14.22
N LEU A 259 12.49 -11.92 -15.40
CA LEU A 259 12.35 -13.18 -16.15
C LEU A 259 13.71 -13.83 -16.44
N GLU A 260 14.73 -13.04 -16.75
CA GLU A 260 16.08 -13.55 -17.00
C GLU A 260 16.61 -14.36 -15.80
N PHE A 261 16.37 -13.89 -14.57
CA PHE A 261 16.69 -14.60 -13.33
C PHE A 261 15.90 -15.90 -13.19
N VAL A 262 14.60 -15.87 -13.48
CA VAL A 262 13.74 -17.06 -13.42
C VAL A 262 14.20 -18.13 -14.42
N GLU A 263 14.47 -17.73 -15.67
CA GLU A 263 14.90 -18.63 -16.75
C GLU A 263 16.32 -19.16 -16.54
N ALA A 264 17.19 -18.38 -15.90
CA ALA A 264 18.54 -18.81 -15.50
C ALA A 264 18.53 -19.82 -14.34
N GLY A 265 17.35 -20.25 -13.87
CA GLY A 265 17.24 -21.20 -12.76
C GLY A 265 17.41 -20.56 -11.39
N GLY A 266 17.19 -19.25 -11.26
CA GLY A 266 17.39 -18.51 -10.03
C GLY A 266 16.63 -19.06 -8.82
N TYR A 267 15.44 -19.63 -9.04
CA TYR A 267 14.68 -20.31 -7.99
C TYR A 267 15.12 -21.73 -7.67
N GLN A 268 16.06 -22.32 -8.42
CA GLN A 268 16.61 -23.65 -8.19
C GLN A 268 17.99 -23.61 -7.50
N GLU A 269 18.73 -22.53 -7.66
CA GLU A 269 20.12 -22.40 -7.24
C GLU A 269 20.22 -21.76 -5.83
N ASP A 270 20.54 -22.56 -4.80
CA ASP A 270 20.63 -22.09 -3.40
C ASP A 270 21.68 -20.99 -3.20
N ARG A 271 22.72 -20.94 -4.04
CA ARG A 271 23.84 -19.97 -3.94
C ARG A 271 23.43 -18.51 -4.07
N PHE A 272 22.26 -18.22 -4.65
CA PHE A 272 21.74 -16.86 -4.77
C PHE A 272 20.96 -16.41 -3.53
N TRP A 273 20.56 -17.36 -2.69
CA TRP A 273 19.65 -17.11 -1.57
C TRP A 273 20.40 -17.08 -0.24
N SER A 274 19.99 -16.20 0.67
CA SER A 274 20.39 -16.30 2.08
C SER A 274 19.79 -17.56 2.70
N GLU A 275 20.27 -17.95 3.89
CA GLU A 275 19.71 -19.08 4.66
C GLU A 275 18.20 -18.91 4.89
N GLU A 276 17.77 -17.70 5.31
CA GLU A 276 16.36 -17.36 5.49
C GLU A 276 15.59 -17.42 4.18
N GLY A 277 16.19 -16.91 3.08
CA GLY A 277 15.60 -16.96 1.73
C GLY A 277 15.41 -18.38 1.23
N CYS A 278 16.37 -19.30 1.49
CA CYS A 278 16.22 -20.72 1.18
C CYS A 278 15.07 -21.35 1.99
N ALA A 279 14.98 -21.04 3.29
CA ALA A 279 13.92 -21.54 4.15
C ALA A 279 12.54 -21.04 3.67
N TRP A 280 12.41 -19.74 3.36
CA TRP A 280 11.19 -19.17 2.79
C TRP A 280 10.81 -19.81 1.47
N ARG A 281 11.75 -19.94 0.53
CA ARG A 281 11.52 -20.55 -0.79
C ARG A 281 11.01 -22.00 -0.68
N GLN A 282 11.57 -22.77 0.26
CA GLN A 282 11.11 -24.15 0.54
C GLN A 282 9.71 -24.14 1.14
N PHE A 283 9.45 -23.32 2.14
CA PHE A 283 8.14 -23.18 2.79
C PHE A 283 7.06 -22.74 1.77
N ALA A 284 7.33 -21.71 0.98
CA ALA A 284 6.41 -21.21 -0.04
C ALA A 284 6.36 -22.08 -1.31
N ARG A 285 7.30 -23.04 -1.47
CA ARG A 285 7.49 -23.83 -2.70
C ARG A 285 7.60 -22.93 -3.94
N ALA A 286 8.24 -21.76 -3.75
CA ALA A 286 8.33 -20.75 -4.77
C ALA A 286 9.21 -21.19 -5.96
N LYS A 287 8.74 -20.93 -7.18
CA LYS A 287 9.42 -21.23 -8.45
C LYS A 287 9.50 -20.00 -9.37
N HIS A 288 8.75 -18.98 -9.06
CA HIS A 288 8.63 -17.70 -9.74
C HIS A 288 7.88 -16.73 -8.79
N PRO A 289 7.79 -15.43 -9.09
CA PRO A 289 7.03 -14.47 -8.30
C PRO A 289 5.58 -14.90 -8.06
N THR A 290 5.07 -14.63 -6.86
CA THR A 290 3.77 -15.15 -6.37
C THR A 290 2.60 -14.85 -7.30
N PHE A 291 2.60 -13.71 -7.99
CA PHE A 291 1.50 -13.30 -8.85
C PHE A 291 1.68 -13.68 -10.33
N TRP A 292 2.77 -14.34 -10.69
CA TRP A 292 2.94 -14.88 -12.03
C TRP A 292 2.17 -16.19 -12.21
N ARG A 293 1.58 -16.38 -13.38
CA ARG A 293 0.83 -17.57 -13.74
C ARG A 293 1.26 -18.08 -15.12
N TRP A 294 1.48 -19.37 -15.24
CA TRP A 294 1.79 -19.98 -16.53
C TRP A 294 0.54 -20.62 -17.15
N GLN A 295 0.10 -20.08 -18.31
CA GLN A 295 -1.07 -20.56 -19.07
C GLN A 295 -0.78 -20.47 -20.56
N ASN A 296 0.06 -21.37 -21.11
CA ASN A 296 0.61 -21.28 -22.49
C ASN A 296 1.38 -19.97 -22.75
N GLY A 297 1.91 -19.36 -21.73
CA GLY A 297 2.59 -18.08 -21.66
C GLY A 297 2.44 -17.50 -20.27
N TRP A 298 3.28 -16.52 -19.93
CA TRP A 298 3.21 -15.87 -18.65
C TRP A 298 2.06 -14.86 -18.59
N HIS A 299 1.34 -14.88 -17.48
CA HIS A 299 0.28 -13.95 -17.12
C HIS A 299 0.57 -13.35 -15.76
N LEU A 300 0.04 -12.15 -15.51
CA LEU A 300 0.07 -11.49 -14.22
C LEU A 300 -1.30 -11.53 -13.57
N ARG A 301 -1.36 -12.02 -12.33
CA ARG A 301 -2.56 -11.96 -11.50
C ARG A 301 -2.68 -10.55 -10.93
N LEU A 302 -3.70 -9.81 -11.35
CA LEU A 302 -4.15 -8.56 -10.77
C LEU A 302 -5.20 -8.81 -9.67
N MET A 303 -5.77 -7.79 -9.07
CA MET A 303 -6.69 -7.96 -7.94
C MET A 303 -7.89 -8.85 -8.28
N THR A 304 -8.51 -8.66 -9.44
CA THR A 304 -9.75 -9.36 -9.82
C THR A 304 -9.68 -10.09 -11.15
N GLU A 305 -8.54 -10.07 -11.83
CA GLU A 305 -8.36 -10.70 -13.14
C GLU A 305 -6.92 -11.18 -13.37
N GLU A 306 -6.70 -11.95 -14.42
CA GLU A 306 -5.38 -12.27 -14.94
C GLU A 306 -5.24 -11.67 -16.33
N VAL A 307 -4.06 -11.08 -16.60
CA VAL A 307 -3.75 -10.43 -17.88
C VAL A 307 -2.51 -11.07 -18.49
N GLU A 308 -2.32 -10.96 -19.81
CA GLU A 308 -1.04 -11.27 -20.42
C GLU A 308 0.07 -10.48 -19.70
N MET A 309 1.25 -11.08 -19.53
CA MET A 309 2.32 -10.47 -18.74
C MET A 309 2.72 -9.09 -19.29
N PRO A 310 2.54 -8.02 -18.51
CA PRO A 310 3.03 -6.70 -18.88
C PRO A 310 4.54 -6.64 -18.55
N TRP A 311 5.36 -6.88 -19.55
CA TRP A 311 6.80 -7.07 -19.38
C TRP A 311 7.53 -5.81 -18.91
N ASP A 312 7.00 -4.65 -19.22
CA ASP A 312 7.52 -3.33 -18.83
C ASP A 312 7.00 -2.81 -17.49
N TRP A 313 6.18 -3.61 -16.77
CA TRP A 313 5.77 -3.25 -15.41
C TRP A 313 6.78 -3.73 -14.38
N PRO A 314 6.87 -3.07 -13.20
CA PRO A 314 7.75 -3.52 -12.13
C PRO A 314 7.37 -4.92 -11.66
N VAL A 315 8.37 -5.75 -11.39
CA VAL A 315 8.15 -7.04 -10.77
C VAL A 315 7.76 -6.88 -9.30
N GLU A 316 6.78 -7.64 -8.85
CA GLU A 316 6.34 -7.67 -7.46
C GLU A 316 6.90 -8.93 -6.78
N VAL A 317 7.85 -8.73 -5.90
CA VAL A 317 8.59 -9.79 -5.21
C VAL A 317 8.82 -9.41 -3.76
N ASN A 318 9.11 -10.39 -2.91
CA ASN A 318 9.50 -10.10 -1.54
C ASN A 318 11.01 -9.80 -1.43
N TYR A 319 11.43 -9.45 -0.22
CA TYR A 319 12.81 -9.11 0.10
C TYR A 319 13.81 -10.24 -0.25
N HIS A 320 13.46 -11.50 0.02
CA HIS A 320 14.35 -12.64 -0.27
C HIS A 320 14.54 -12.85 -1.78
N GLU A 321 13.47 -12.70 -2.55
CA GLU A 321 13.51 -12.77 -4.01
C GLU A 321 14.32 -11.61 -4.60
N ALA A 322 14.12 -10.40 -4.11
CA ALA A 322 14.89 -9.23 -4.55
C ALA A 322 16.38 -9.37 -4.23
N LYS A 323 16.74 -9.88 -3.05
CA LYS A 323 18.13 -10.18 -2.70
C LYS A 323 18.74 -11.26 -3.61
N ALA A 324 18.00 -12.33 -3.88
CA ALA A 324 18.49 -13.41 -4.74
C ALA A 324 18.73 -12.92 -6.16
N PHE A 325 17.83 -12.08 -6.68
CA PHE A 325 18.02 -11.40 -7.97
C PHE A 325 19.31 -10.55 -7.98
N CYS A 326 19.56 -9.77 -6.93
CA CYS A 326 20.77 -8.95 -6.83
C CYS A 326 22.04 -9.82 -6.82
N GLU A 327 22.06 -10.95 -6.09
CA GLU A 327 23.19 -11.87 -6.07
C GLU A 327 23.43 -12.52 -7.45
N TRP A 328 22.37 -12.94 -8.13
CA TRP A 328 22.46 -13.43 -9.50
C TRP A 328 22.99 -12.37 -10.45
N LYS A 329 22.46 -11.14 -10.41
CA LYS A 329 22.88 -10.03 -11.29
C LYS A 329 24.34 -9.64 -11.01
N ARG A 330 24.78 -9.69 -9.75
CA ARG A 330 26.19 -9.50 -9.37
C ARG A 330 27.10 -10.54 -10.02
N GLU A 331 26.70 -11.81 -10.02
CA GLU A 331 27.47 -12.87 -10.67
C GLU A 331 27.53 -12.66 -12.19
N GLN A 332 26.42 -12.29 -12.83
CA GLN A 332 26.35 -12.06 -14.27
C GLN A 332 27.22 -10.87 -14.74
N THR A 333 27.21 -9.79 -13.96
CA THR A 333 27.84 -8.53 -14.36
C THR A 333 29.25 -8.32 -13.79
N GLY A 334 29.59 -9.04 -12.72
CA GLY A 334 30.80 -8.80 -11.94
C GLY A 334 30.79 -7.49 -11.15
N GLN A 335 29.64 -6.81 -11.08
CA GLN A 335 29.44 -5.56 -10.34
C GLN A 335 28.81 -5.83 -8.97
N PRO A 336 29.07 -4.99 -7.95
CA PRO A 336 28.53 -5.18 -6.59
C PRO A 336 27.06 -4.75 -6.49
N ILE A 337 26.19 -5.46 -7.19
CA ILE A 337 24.74 -5.20 -7.20
C ILE A 337 24.13 -5.64 -5.86
N ARG A 338 23.30 -4.78 -5.28
CA ARG A 338 22.54 -5.02 -4.03
C ARG A 338 21.31 -4.14 -3.95
N LEU A 339 20.45 -4.39 -2.99
CA LEU A 339 19.39 -3.45 -2.64
C LEU A 339 19.98 -2.18 -2.02
N PRO A 340 19.37 -1.00 -2.23
CA PRO A 340 19.78 0.23 -1.57
C PRO A 340 19.50 0.16 -0.07
N THR A 341 20.22 0.96 0.72
CA THR A 341 19.81 1.28 2.09
C THR A 341 18.72 2.34 2.08
N GLU A 342 18.08 2.57 3.23
CA GLU A 342 17.11 3.64 3.39
C GLU A 342 17.76 5.00 3.14
N ASP A 343 18.95 5.25 3.69
CA ASP A 343 19.69 6.50 3.48
C ASP A 343 19.99 6.75 1.99
N GLU A 344 20.39 5.71 1.25
CA GLU A 344 20.63 5.79 -0.19
C GLU A 344 19.34 6.09 -0.97
N TRP A 345 18.21 5.50 -0.54
CA TRP A 345 16.91 5.78 -1.16
C TRP A 345 16.52 7.25 -0.99
N TYR A 346 16.65 7.80 0.23
CA TYR A 346 16.40 9.22 0.48
C TYR A 346 17.38 10.13 -0.30
N ARG A 347 18.65 9.72 -0.40
CA ARG A 347 19.61 10.46 -1.21
C ARG A 347 19.25 10.48 -2.70
N LEU A 348 18.74 9.36 -3.22
CA LEU A 348 18.23 9.25 -4.57
C LEU A 348 17.02 10.18 -4.81
N CYS A 349 16.05 10.19 -3.89
CA CYS A 349 14.89 11.09 -3.94
C CYS A 349 15.31 12.57 -3.95
N ALA A 350 16.25 12.94 -3.09
CA ALA A 350 16.77 14.30 -3.03
C ALA A 350 17.46 14.70 -4.34
N GLU A 351 18.23 13.80 -4.98
CA GLU A 351 18.85 14.06 -6.27
C GLU A 351 17.84 14.21 -7.40
N ALA A 352 16.75 13.45 -7.35
CA ALA A 352 15.64 13.55 -8.29
C ALA A 352 14.75 14.80 -8.07
N GLY A 353 15.00 15.57 -7.01
CA GLY A 353 14.19 16.75 -6.66
C GLY A 353 12.78 16.40 -6.18
N ILE A 354 12.57 15.20 -5.67
CA ILE A 354 11.29 14.73 -5.13
C ILE A 354 11.33 14.93 -3.62
N GLU A 355 10.82 16.08 -3.16
CA GLU A 355 10.76 16.39 -1.73
C GLU A 355 9.55 15.73 -1.06
N GLU A 356 8.43 15.59 -1.77
CA GLU A 356 7.20 14.99 -1.24
C GLU A 356 6.57 14.03 -2.27
N VAL A 357 6.86 12.75 -2.11
CA VAL A 357 6.22 11.70 -2.92
C VAL A 357 4.74 11.62 -2.56
N GLY A 358 3.86 11.70 -3.56
CA GLY A 358 2.42 11.50 -3.36
C GLY A 358 1.56 12.76 -3.35
N HIS A 359 2.14 13.96 -3.29
CA HIS A 359 1.38 15.21 -3.43
C HIS A 359 1.07 15.55 -4.89
N ASP A 360 1.94 15.18 -5.83
CA ASP A 360 1.72 15.40 -7.26
C ASP A 360 1.43 14.06 -7.98
N PRO A 361 0.24 13.90 -8.60
CA PRO A 361 -0.10 12.69 -9.37
C PRO A 361 0.81 12.48 -10.59
N ALA A 362 1.63 13.47 -10.98
CA ALA A 362 2.62 13.31 -12.04
C ALA A 362 3.84 12.47 -11.61
N ASN A 363 4.08 12.30 -10.31
CA ASN A 363 5.28 11.65 -9.80
C ASN A 363 5.15 10.14 -9.58
N ALA A 364 3.94 9.65 -9.32
CA ALA A 364 3.71 8.22 -9.04
C ALA A 364 2.24 7.82 -9.22
N ASN A 365 1.99 6.51 -9.36
CA ASN A 365 0.64 5.96 -9.31
C ASN A 365 0.21 5.69 -7.87
N LEU A 366 -0.18 6.75 -7.17
CA LEU A 366 -0.67 6.70 -5.79
C LEU A 366 -2.14 7.14 -5.74
N HIS A 367 -2.81 6.87 -4.63
CA HIS A 367 -4.18 7.33 -4.35
C HIS A 367 -5.23 6.92 -5.41
N LEU A 368 -4.97 5.87 -6.20
CA LEU A 368 -5.79 5.44 -7.34
C LEU A 368 -5.90 6.49 -8.46
N ASP A 369 -4.98 7.44 -8.55
CA ASP A 369 -5.03 8.53 -9.53
C ASP A 369 -5.01 8.06 -10.99
N HIS A 370 -4.32 6.95 -11.25
CA HIS A 370 -4.14 6.42 -12.60
C HIS A 370 -4.77 5.06 -12.83
N GLY A 371 -5.05 4.31 -11.75
CA GLY A 371 -5.66 2.99 -11.79
C GLY A 371 -5.24 2.12 -10.61
N ALA A 372 -5.95 1.01 -10.42
CA ALA A 372 -5.77 0.09 -9.29
C ALA A 372 -4.79 -1.06 -9.62
N SER A 373 -3.64 -0.74 -10.17
CA SER A 373 -2.57 -1.69 -10.50
C SER A 373 -1.22 -0.99 -10.63
N SER A 374 -0.14 -1.77 -10.80
CA SER A 374 1.12 -1.26 -11.31
C SER A 374 0.98 -0.68 -12.73
N CYS A 375 2.00 0.00 -13.21
CA CYS A 375 2.05 0.64 -14.52
C CYS A 375 3.46 0.49 -15.12
N PRO A 376 3.69 0.83 -16.41
CA PRO A 376 5.01 0.81 -17.02
C PRO A 376 6.05 1.54 -16.17
N VAL A 377 7.24 0.94 -16.00
CA VAL A 377 8.35 1.53 -15.22
C VAL A 377 8.82 2.88 -15.80
N THR A 378 8.47 3.17 -17.03
CA THR A 378 8.83 4.42 -17.73
C THR A 378 7.79 5.52 -17.57
N ARG A 379 6.65 5.26 -16.92
CA ARG A 379 5.51 6.20 -16.89
C ARG A 379 5.80 7.45 -16.08
N PHE A 380 6.47 7.30 -14.94
CA PHE A 380 6.88 8.39 -14.06
C PHE A 380 8.40 8.51 -14.13
N ARG A 381 8.90 9.75 -14.30
CA ARG A 381 10.32 10.02 -14.51
C ARG A 381 10.80 11.09 -13.53
#